data_826b5f0c7e735be18f6b596b72a56b3f
#
_entry.id   826b5f0c7e735be18f6b596b72a56b3f
#
_cell.length_a   1.000
_cell.length_b   1.000
_cell.length_c   1.000
_cell.angle_alpha   90.00
_cell.angle_beta   90.00
_cell.angle_gamma   90.00
#
_symmetry.space_group_name_H-M   'P 1'
#
loop_
_entity.id
_entity.type
_entity.pdbx_description
1 polymer ?
#
loop_
_entity_poly.entity_id
_entity_poly.type
_entity_poly.pdbx_seq_one_letter_code
_entity_poly.pdbx_strand_id
1 'polypeptide(L)'
;MKPKILFIMHMPPPVHGAAMVGQYIHDSEVINREFECHYINLTTAKNLQDIGKVGMQKLFDFFKLLRKIRKMLNEVKPDLVYITPNACGGAFYKDFVVVQMIKAMGYRVVAHYHNKGVATHQNRWLANALYKRFFKGIKVILLSECLYDDVRKYVDRRDVFVCANGIPALQVCCSDSMLRSALEDDIHHFLFLSNLLISKGIVVLLDALQILKDKGHRFVCDFVGGETVEMDAHMFAEEVAKRGLEGMAVYHGRKYGKDKEAFFCSADVFVFPTFYHNECFPLVLLEAMEHGLPCISTTEGGIPGIIEDGQTGYLVPKHDVQALAEKMQILLFDTDLRCNMGKNGRDKFEREFTLDRFEKRMCGILEELVNSLSQDR
;
A
#
# COMPACT_ATOMS: atom_id res chain seq x y z
N MET A 1 2.75 33.66 10.50
CA MET A 1 1.62 33.04 9.74
C MET A 1 1.98 31.58 9.53
N LYS A 2 1.00 30.68 9.58
CA LYS A 2 1.23 29.27 9.24
C LYS A 2 1.61 29.15 7.77
N PRO A 3 2.56 28.27 7.41
CA PRO A 3 2.86 27.97 6.01
C PRO A 3 1.62 27.39 5.32
N LYS A 4 1.42 27.76 4.06
CA LYS A 4 0.27 27.32 3.25
C LYS A 4 0.66 26.13 2.39
N ILE A 5 -0.07 25.02 2.50
CA ILE A 5 0.15 23.84 1.68
C ILE A 5 -1.10 23.53 0.87
N LEU A 6 -0.93 23.35 -0.44
CA LEU A 6 -1.97 22.84 -1.31
C LEU A 6 -1.75 21.35 -1.56
N PHE A 7 -2.62 20.52 -1.01
CA PHE A 7 -2.64 19.08 -1.20
C PHE A 7 -3.49 18.71 -2.42
N ILE A 8 -2.89 18.08 -3.41
CA ILE A 8 -3.52 17.54 -4.61
C ILE A 8 -3.33 16.03 -4.58
N MET A 9 -4.31 15.30 -4.05
CA MET A 9 -4.12 13.88 -3.72
C MET A 9 -5.38 13.06 -3.95
N HIS A 10 -5.21 11.75 -4.02
CA HIS A 10 -6.32 10.82 -4.10
C HIS A 10 -7.02 10.73 -2.75
N MET A 11 -8.34 10.86 -2.74
CA MET A 11 -9.22 10.66 -1.59
C MET A 11 -10.45 9.85 -2.01
N PRO A 12 -11.07 9.09 -1.10
CA PRO A 12 -12.30 8.37 -1.39
C PRO A 12 -13.43 9.29 -1.90
N PRO A 13 -14.40 8.78 -2.69
CA PRO A 13 -14.42 7.49 -3.39
C PRO A 13 -13.55 7.48 -4.66
N PRO A 14 -13.10 6.32 -5.19
CA PRO A 14 -13.24 4.97 -4.64
C PRO A 14 -12.25 4.66 -3.51
N VAL A 15 -12.59 3.68 -2.66
CA VAL A 15 -11.74 3.25 -1.55
C VAL A 15 -10.62 2.34 -2.06
N HIS A 16 -9.37 2.77 -1.90
CA HIS A 16 -8.15 2.01 -2.15
C HIS A 16 -7.01 2.57 -1.28
N GLY A 17 -5.89 1.84 -1.13
CA GLY A 17 -4.83 2.18 -0.19
C GLY A 17 -4.37 3.64 -0.26
N ALA A 18 -4.02 4.14 -1.45
CA ALA A 18 -3.59 5.54 -1.62
C ALA A 18 -4.68 6.56 -1.25
N ALA A 19 -5.97 6.26 -1.55
CA ALA A 19 -7.07 7.14 -1.18
C ALA A 19 -7.31 7.16 0.33
N MET A 20 -7.13 6.03 1.02
CA MET A 20 -7.23 5.97 2.49
C MET A 20 -6.13 6.80 3.14
N VAL A 21 -4.90 6.70 2.67
CA VAL A 21 -3.80 7.53 3.19
C VAL A 21 -4.06 9.01 2.92
N GLY A 22 -4.60 9.36 1.74
CA GLY A 22 -5.04 10.73 1.46
C GLY A 22 -6.13 11.20 2.43
N GLN A 23 -7.07 10.34 2.81
CA GLN A 23 -8.07 10.66 3.83
C GLN A 23 -7.44 10.88 5.20
N TYR A 24 -6.46 10.05 5.60
CA TYR A 24 -5.73 10.24 6.87
C TYR A 24 -4.99 11.58 6.91
N ILE A 25 -4.34 11.99 5.82
CA ILE A 25 -3.69 13.32 5.72
C ILE A 25 -4.72 14.44 5.83
N HIS A 26 -5.86 14.31 5.13
CA HIS A 26 -6.93 15.32 5.14
C HIS A 26 -7.50 15.52 6.54
N ASP A 27 -7.76 14.42 7.26
CA ASP A 27 -8.40 14.42 8.58
C ASP A 27 -7.41 14.62 9.73
N SER A 28 -6.10 14.64 9.46
CA SER A 28 -5.06 14.78 10.48
C SER A 28 -5.15 16.10 11.23
N GLU A 29 -5.44 16.04 12.52
CA GLU A 29 -5.42 17.23 13.38
C GLU A 29 -4.00 17.80 13.53
N VAL A 30 -2.98 16.95 13.52
CA VAL A 30 -1.56 17.36 13.64
C VAL A 30 -1.16 18.22 12.44
N ILE A 31 -1.39 17.73 11.23
CA ILE A 31 -1.02 18.44 9.99
C ILE A 31 -1.84 19.73 9.85
N ASN A 32 -3.16 19.68 10.09
CA ASN A 32 -4.03 20.85 9.97
C ASN A 32 -3.78 21.90 11.06
N ARG A 33 -3.20 21.49 12.20
CA ARG A 33 -2.79 22.43 13.24
C ARG A 33 -1.51 23.19 12.88
N GLU A 34 -0.53 22.52 12.26
CA GLU A 34 0.77 23.13 11.95
C GLU A 34 0.74 23.96 10.66
N PHE A 35 -0.07 23.58 9.67
CA PHE A 35 -0.16 24.24 8.38
C PHE A 35 -1.55 24.82 8.09
N GLU A 36 -1.61 25.82 7.19
CA GLU A 36 -2.86 26.24 6.54
C GLU A 36 -3.07 25.34 5.32
N CYS A 37 -3.91 24.30 5.48
CA CYS A 37 -4.09 23.23 4.50
C CYS A 37 -5.26 23.49 3.57
N HIS A 38 -5.02 23.30 2.28
CA HIS A 38 -6.04 23.34 1.23
C HIS A 38 -6.01 22.03 0.43
N TYR A 39 -7.18 21.50 0.03
CA TYR A 39 -7.28 20.16 -0.53
C TYR A 39 -7.99 20.12 -1.87
N ILE A 40 -7.42 19.37 -2.81
CA ILE A 40 -8.04 19.03 -4.09
C ILE A 40 -7.98 17.51 -4.27
N ASN A 41 -9.14 16.86 -4.43
CA ASN A 41 -9.19 15.45 -4.79
C ASN A 41 -8.78 15.28 -6.26
N LEU A 42 -7.71 14.50 -6.48
CA LEU A 42 -7.16 14.17 -7.80
C LEU A 42 -7.97 13.06 -8.50
N THR A 43 -8.83 12.38 -7.76
CA THR A 43 -9.63 11.26 -8.26
C THR A 43 -10.71 11.76 -9.23
N THR A 44 -10.66 11.27 -10.47
CA THR A 44 -11.68 11.56 -11.51
C THR A 44 -12.60 10.35 -11.78
N ALA A 45 -12.26 9.16 -11.25
CA ALA A 45 -13.08 7.96 -11.38
C ALA A 45 -14.09 7.88 -10.24
N LYS A 46 -15.36 7.58 -10.56
CA LYS A 46 -16.42 7.41 -9.55
C LYS A 46 -16.42 5.98 -8.95
N ASN A 47 -16.01 4.98 -9.74
CA ASN A 47 -15.96 3.57 -9.35
C ASN A 47 -14.62 2.95 -9.71
N LEU A 48 -14.22 1.87 -9.01
CA LEU A 48 -12.99 1.11 -9.31
C LEU A 48 -12.97 0.56 -10.75
N GLN A 49 -14.13 0.18 -11.30
CA GLN A 49 -14.28 -0.34 -12.66
C GLN A 49 -14.08 0.71 -13.76
N ASP A 50 -14.10 2.01 -13.42
CA ASP A 50 -13.91 3.11 -14.36
C ASP A 50 -12.45 3.53 -14.49
N ILE A 51 -11.57 2.96 -13.68
CA ILE A 51 -10.14 3.24 -13.73
C ILE A 51 -9.59 2.69 -15.06
N GLY A 52 -8.92 3.56 -15.84
CA GLY A 52 -8.30 3.19 -17.13
C GLY A 52 -9.16 3.35 -18.38
N LYS A 53 -10.49 3.52 -18.29
CA LYS A 53 -11.32 3.78 -19.48
C LYS A 53 -11.12 5.22 -19.98
N VAL A 54 -10.94 5.41 -21.29
CA VAL A 54 -10.81 6.73 -21.94
C VAL A 54 -12.15 7.14 -22.53
N GLY A 55 -12.58 8.38 -22.28
CA GLY A 55 -13.81 8.93 -22.85
C GLY A 55 -13.79 10.48 -22.84
N MET A 56 -14.58 11.11 -23.72
CA MET A 56 -14.67 12.58 -23.83
C MET A 56 -15.04 13.26 -22.49
N GLN A 57 -15.88 12.63 -21.68
CA GLN A 57 -16.24 13.11 -20.35
C GLN A 57 -15.02 13.26 -19.44
N LYS A 58 -14.09 12.27 -19.46
CA LYS A 58 -12.86 12.32 -18.65
C LYS A 58 -11.92 13.45 -19.08
N LEU A 59 -11.87 13.77 -20.37
CA LEU A 59 -11.09 14.89 -20.86
C LEU A 59 -11.67 16.22 -20.36
N PHE A 60 -13.00 16.37 -20.38
CA PHE A 60 -13.68 17.54 -19.86
C PHE A 60 -13.48 17.69 -18.33
N ASP A 61 -13.59 16.59 -17.59
CA ASP A 61 -13.35 16.56 -16.14
C ASP A 61 -11.88 16.90 -15.81
N PHE A 62 -10.94 16.48 -16.66
CA PHE A 62 -9.54 16.85 -16.52
C PHE A 62 -9.31 18.36 -16.73
N PHE A 63 -9.94 18.98 -17.74
CA PHE A 63 -9.86 20.43 -17.92
C PHE A 63 -10.50 21.21 -16.76
N LYS A 64 -11.60 20.71 -16.20
CA LYS A 64 -12.19 21.30 -14.98
C LYS A 64 -11.20 21.22 -13.81
N LEU A 65 -10.52 20.06 -13.63
CA LEU A 65 -9.51 19.88 -12.61
C LEU A 65 -8.36 20.87 -12.77
N LEU A 66 -7.83 21.05 -13.99
CA LEU A 66 -6.75 22.02 -14.26
C LEU A 66 -7.17 23.46 -13.93
N ARG A 67 -8.41 23.85 -14.30
CA ARG A 67 -8.94 25.16 -13.95
C ARG A 67 -9.10 25.34 -12.45
N LYS A 68 -9.57 24.29 -11.73
CA LYS A 68 -9.70 24.30 -10.27
C LYS A 68 -8.36 24.48 -9.59
N ILE A 69 -7.35 23.70 -10.02
CA ILE A 69 -5.99 23.80 -9.49
C ILE A 69 -5.41 25.20 -9.73
N ARG A 70 -5.49 25.71 -10.97
CA ARG A 70 -5.00 27.06 -11.31
C ARG A 70 -5.67 28.15 -10.49
N LYS A 71 -6.99 28.07 -10.30
CA LYS A 71 -7.73 29.01 -9.47
C LYS A 71 -7.24 28.99 -8.03
N MET A 72 -7.13 27.79 -7.44
CA MET A 72 -6.67 27.60 -6.06
C MET A 72 -5.24 28.13 -5.87
N LEU A 73 -4.31 27.86 -6.81
CA LEU A 73 -2.95 28.38 -6.76
C LEU A 73 -2.91 29.92 -6.72
N ASN A 74 -3.74 30.59 -7.52
CA ASN A 74 -3.79 32.05 -7.55
C ASN A 74 -4.43 32.65 -6.29
N GLU A 75 -5.43 32.00 -5.71
CA GLU A 75 -6.17 32.49 -4.54
C GLU A 75 -5.39 32.24 -3.25
N VAL A 76 -4.89 31.01 -3.07
CA VAL A 76 -4.20 30.57 -1.84
C VAL A 76 -2.74 31.04 -1.81
N LYS A 77 -2.05 31.02 -2.96
CA LYS A 77 -0.63 31.27 -3.10
C LYS A 77 0.19 30.39 -2.12
N PRO A 78 0.10 29.04 -2.26
CA PRO A 78 0.73 28.13 -1.32
C PRO A 78 2.25 28.24 -1.35
N ASP A 79 2.90 28.03 -0.20
CA ASP A 79 4.36 27.91 -0.07
C ASP A 79 4.85 26.60 -0.67
N LEU A 80 4.04 25.52 -0.56
CA LEU A 80 4.36 24.20 -1.07
C LEU A 80 3.11 23.56 -1.69
N VAL A 81 3.30 22.85 -2.81
CA VAL A 81 2.28 21.99 -3.40
C VAL A 81 2.68 20.53 -3.19
N TYR A 82 1.87 19.80 -2.45
CA TYR A 82 1.98 18.36 -2.26
C TYR A 82 1.08 17.64 -3.27
N ILE A 83 1.64 16.63 -3.96
CA ILE A 83 0.87 15.85 -4.95
C ILE A 83 1.13 14.35 -4.81
N THR A 84 0.10 13.52 -5.01
CA THR A 84 0.22 12.06 -5.11
C THR A 84 0.07 11.59 -6.56
N PRO A 85 1.14 11.65 -7.37
CA PRO A 85 1.06 11.32 -8.79
C PRO A 85 1.11 9.83 -9.03
N ASN A 86 0.65 9.41 -10.22
CA ASN A 86 0.88 8.05 -10.70
C ASN A 86 2.27 7.91 -11.33
N ALA A 87 2.94 6.79 -11.06
CA ALA A 87 4.29 6.52 -11.53
C ALA A 87 4.35 6.20 -13.03
N CYS A 88 3.28 5.62 -13.61
CA CYS A 88 3.27 5.17 -15.00
C CYS A 88 1.86 5.12 -15.60
N GLY A 89 1.77 4.69 -16.86
CA GLY A 89 0.50 4.53 -17.57
C GLY A 89 -0.15 5.85 -18.00
N GLY A 90 -1.40 5.77 -18.43
CA GLY A 90 -2.18 6.93 -18.89
C GLY A 90 -2.40 7.99 -17.81
N ALA A 91 -2.48 7.56 -16.55
CA ALA A 91 -2.64 8.46 -15.40
C ALA A 91 -1.39 9.34 -15.20
N PHE A 92 -0.18 8.81 -15.43
CA PHE A 92 1.05 9.60 -15.36
C PHE A 92 1.03 10.80 -16.33
N TYR A 93 0.55 10.63 -17.56
CA TYR A 93 0.51 11.74 -18.52
C TYR A 93 -0.39 12.88 -18.05
N LYS A 94 -1.52 12.55 -17.43
CA LYS A 94 -2.43 13.52 -16.81
C LYS A 94 -1.71 14.26 -15.68
N ASP A 95 -1.06 13.54 -14.78
CA ASP A 95 -0.38 14.10 -13.62
C ASP A 95 0.86 14.89 -14.04
N PHE A 96 1.54 14.48 -15.12
CA PHE A 96 2.62 15.25 -15.74
C PHE A 96 2.16 16.66 -16.15
N VAL A 97 1.02 16.78 -16.83
CA VAL A 97 0.46 18.10 -17.24
C VAL A 97 0.16 18.96 -16.02
N VAL A 98 -0.46 18.37 -14.99
CA VAL A 98 -0.74 19.06 -13.71
C VAL A 98 0.56 19.62 -13.11
N VAL A 99 1.57 18.77 -12.96
CA VAL A 99 2.85 19.17 -12.36
C VAL A 99 3.58 20.23 -13.20
N GLN A 100 3.59 20.10 -14.53
CA GLN A 100 4.19 21.13 -15.39
C GLN A 100 3.47 22.47 -15.30
N MET A 101 2.14 22.47 -15.19
CA MET A 101 1.37 23.71 -14.97
C MET A 101 1.73 24.37 -13.64
N ILE A 102 1.82 23.59 -12.55
CA ILE A 102 2.18 24.11 -11.22
C ILE A 102 3.59 24.71 -11.24
N LYS A 103 4.56 24.00 -11.84
CA LYS A 103 5.94 24.48 -11.99
C LYS A 103 6.04 25.74 -12.85
N ALA A 104 5.28 25.81 -13.96
CA ALA A 104 5.23 26.99 -14.84
C ALA A 104 4.64 28.23 -14.13
N MET A 105 3.81 28.03 -13.12
CA MET A 105 3.28 29.10 -12.27
C MET A 105 4.26 29.49 -11.12
N GLY A 106 5.45 28.87 -11.05
CA GLY A 106 6.48 29.21 -10.08
C GLY A 106 6.36 28.53 -8.72
N TYR A 107 5.42 27.57 -8.57
CA TYR A 107 5.23 26.87 -7.30
C TYR A 107 6.17 25.66 -7.17
N ARG A 108 6.64 25.41 -5.95
CA ARG A 108 7.42 24.23 -5.61
C ARG A 108 6.51 23.03 -5.37
N VAL A 109 6.99 21.86 -5.79
CA VAL A 109 6.23 20.60 -5.74
C VAL A 109 7.00 19.56 -4.97
N VAL A 110 6.31 18.86 -4.07
CA VAL A 110 6.74 17.57 -3.52
C VAL A 110 5.80 16.48 -4.04
N ALA A 111 6.37 15.40 -4.57
CA ALA A 111 5.63 14.27 -5.09
C ALA A 111 5.72 13.07 -4.13
N HIS A 112 4.58 12.64 -3.58
CA HIS A 112 4.51 11.46 -2.72
C HIS A 112 3.95 10.27 -3.49
N TYR A 113 4.77 9.25 -3.69
CA TYR A 113 4.41 8.08 -4.49
C TYR A 113 3.79 6.98 -3.63
N HIS A 114 2.56 6.58 -4.00
CA HIS A 114 1.84 5.44 -3.45
C HIS A 114 1.76 4.25 -4.42
N ASN A 115 2.44 4.35 -5.54
CA ASN A 115 2.62 3.30 -6.55
C ASN A 115 4.01 3.42 -7.16
N LYS A 116 4.47 2.40 -7.85
CA LYS A 116 5.77 2.36 -8.54
C LYS A 116 5.59 2.04 -10.02
N GLY A 117 6.67 2.13 -10.80
CA GLY A 117 6.66 1.82 -12.22
C GLY A 117 7.47 2.78 -13.09
N VAL A 118 8.15 3.75 -12.49
CA VAL A 118 9.07 4.65 -13.21
C VAL A 118 10.21 3.84 -13.84
N ALA A 119 10.85 2.96 -13.08
CA ALA A 119 11.95 2.11 -13.54
C ALA A 119 11.52 1.18 -14.68
N THR A 120 10.30 0.64 -14.67
CA THR A 120 9.81 -0.25 -15.73
C THR A 120 9.56 0.46 -17.06
N HIS A 121 9.32 1.78 -17.04
CA HIS A 121 9.01 2.57 -18.22
C HIS A 121 10.17 3.46 -18.69
N GLN A 122 11.25 3.57 -17.91
CA GLN A 122 12.36 4.50 -18.13
C GLN A 122 13.15 4.25 -19.43
N ASN A 123 13.04 3.07 -20.04
CA ASN A 123 13.73 2.74 -21.28
C ASN A 123 12.94 3.16 -22.55
N ARG A 124 11.67 3.56 -22.39
CA ARG A 124 10.88 4.12 -23.48
C ARG A 124 11.28 5.59 -23.68
N TRP A 125 11.72 5.97 -24.89
CA TRP A 125 12.28 7.30 -25.17
C TRP A 125 11.37 8.46 -24.70
N LEU A 126 10.08 8.38 -25.01
CA LEU A 126 9.10 9.40 -24.61
C LEU A 126 8.94 9.46 -23.10
N ALA A 127 8.74 8.31 -22.45
CA ALA A 127 8.59 8.24 -20.98
C ALA A 127 9.85 8.79 -20.29
N ASN A 128 11.05 8.40 -20.78
CA ASN A 128 12.31 8.90 -20.23
C ASN A 128 12.42 10.44 -20.35
N ALA A 129 12.06 11.02 -21.49
CA ALA A 129 12.08 12.48 -21.68
C ALA A 129 11.08 13.18 -20.73
N LEU A 130 9.89 12.61 -20.57
CA LEU A 130 8.89 13.15 -19.67
C LEU A 130 9.29 13.01 -18.19
N TYR A 131 9.85 11.87 -17.76
CA TYR A 131 10.36 11.70 -16.40
C TYR A 131 11.49 12.69 -16.08
N LYS A 132 12.46 12.88 -16.99
CA LYS A 132 13.50 13.90 -16.80
C LYS A 132 12.91 15.29 -16.54
N ARG A 133 11.86 15.66 -17.28
CA ARG A 133 11.19 16.95 -17.11
C ARG A 133 10.29 16.98 -15.86
N PHE A 134 9.63 15.88 -15.54
CA PHE A 134 8.77 15.75 -14.36
C PHE A 134 9.58 15.96 -13.10
N PHE A 135 10.64 15.19 -12.89
CA PHE A 135 11.43 15.16 -11.67
C PHE A 135 12.38 16.37 -11.50
N LYS A 136 12.64 17.13 -12.56
CA LYS A 136 13.51 18.30 -12.47
C LYS A 136 13.00 19.31 -11.42
N GLY A 137 13.76 19.48 -10.32
CA GLY A 137 13.44 20.43 -9.24
C GLY A 137 12.25 20.00 -8.36
N ILE A 138 11.95 18.69 -8.29
CA ILE A 138 10.94 18.12 -7.42
C ILE A 138 11.61 17.32 -6.31
N LYS A 139 11.17 17.52 -5.07
CA LYS A 139 11.44 16.61 -3.96
C LYS A 139 10.45 15.45 -3.99
N VAL A 140 10.89 14.26 -3.58
CA VAL A 140 10.09 13.04 -3.63
C VAL A 140 9.95 12.44 -2.24
N ILE A 141 8.74 11.99 -1.90
CA ILE A 141 8.47 11.17 -0.72
C ILE A 141 8.17 9.76 -1.20
N LEU A 142 8.87 8.78 -0.65
CA LEU A 142 8.68 7.35 -0.89
C LEU A 142 8.20 6.65 0.38
N LEU A 143 7.50 5.54 0.25
CA LEU A 143 6.96 4.79 1.38
C LEU A 143 7.99 3.88 2.05
N SER A 144 9.12 3.60 1.38
CA SER A 144 10.21 2.77 1.87
C SER A 144 11.50 3.11 1.13
N GLU A 145 12.65 2.90 1.78
CA GLU A 145 13.98 3.01 1.14
C GLU A 145 14.11 2.10 -0.08
N CYS A 146 13.54 0.90 -0.03
CA CYS A 146 13.56 -0.07 -1.14
C CYS A 146 12.94 0.47 -2.43
N LEU A 147 12.09 1.49 -2.34
CA LEU A 147 11.44 2.10 -3.50
C LEU A 147 12.32 3.15 -4.20
N TYR A 148 13.47 3.52 -3.63
CA TYR A 148 14.37 4.46 -4.27
C TYR A 148 14.87 3.99 -5.64
N ASP A 149 15.06 2.69 -5.81
CA ASP A 149 15.49 2.11 -7.10
C ASP A 149 14.52 2.40 -8.25
N ASP A 150 13.23 2.64 -7.96
CA ASP A 150 12.25 3.00 -8.99
C ASP A 150 12.48 4.40 -9.58
N VAL A 151 13.03 5.34 -8.80
CA VAL A 151 13.19 6.75 -9.20
C VAL A 151 14.64 7.22 -9.31
N ARG A 152 15.64 6.44 -8.86
CA ARG A 152 17.05 6.84 -8.73
C ARG A 152 17.70 7.39 -10.00
N LYS A 153 17.19 7.03 -11.17
CA LYS A 153 17.68 7.56 -12.46
C LYS A 153 17.39 9.06 -12.63
N TYR A 154 16.37 9.58 -11.93
CA TYR A 154 15.84 10.94 -12.14
C TYR A 154 15.90 11.81 -10.90
N VAL A 155 16.05 11.22 -9.72
CA VAL A 155 16.02 11.92 -8.42
C VAL A 155 17.27 11.56 -7.64
N ASP A 156 18.00 12.60 -7.21
CA ASP A 156 19.15 12.44 -6.31
C ASP A 156 18.65 11.97 -4.92
N ARG A 157 19.42 11.11 -4.23
CA ARG A 157 19.04 10.60 -2.90
C ARG A 157 18.78 11.72 -1.88
N ARG A 158 19.51 12.83 -1.94
CA ARG A 158 19.28 14.02 -1.10
C ARG A 158 17.93 14.71 -1.30
N ASP A 159 17.26 14.44 -2.42
CA ASP A 159 15.95 14.99 -2.76
C ASP A 159 14.80 14.00 -2.45
N VAL A 160 15.12 12.88 -1.76
CA VAL A 160 14.18 11.83 -1.39
C VAL A 160 14.00 11.76 0.11
N PHE A 161 12.75 11.82 0.54
CA PHE A 161 12.31 11.58 1.91
C PHE A 161 11.62 10.21 1.98
N VAL A 162 11.64 9.58 3.15
CA VAL A 162 10.93 8.32 3.37
C VAL A 162 9.86 8.53 4.43
N CYS A 163 8.63 8.22 4.05
CA CYS A 163 7.46 8.28 4.93
C CYS A 163 6.61 7.02 4.76
N ALA A 164 6.89 6.00 5.55
CA ALA A 164 6.08 4.79 5.57
C ALA A 164 4.63 5.12 5.94
N ASN A 165 3.66 4.43 5.31
CA ASN A 165 2.26 4.55 5.67
C ASN A 165 2.02 4.14 7.13
N GLY A 166 0.96 4.70 7.72
CA GLY A 166 0.43 4.28 9.00
C GLY A 166 -1.08 4.04 8.92
N ILE A 167 -1.57 3.24 9.83
CA ILE A 167 -3.00 2.96 9.99
C ILE A 167 -3.46 3.30 11.42
N PRO A 168 -4.77 3.59 11.64
CA PRO A 168 -5.31 3.77 12.98
C PRO A 168 -5.03 2.53 13.84
N ALA A 169 -4.49 2.73 15.04
CA ALA A 169 -4.27 1.62 15.95
C ALA A 169 -5.60 1.19 16.60
N LEU A 170 -5.83 -0.11 16.69
CA LEU A 170 -6.98 -0.68 17.38
C LEU A 170 -6.90 -0.36 18.88
N GLN A 171 -8.02 0.10 19.43
CA GLN A 171 -8.11 0.40 20.88
C GLN A 171 -8.17 -0.86 21.74
N VAL A 172 -8.52 -2.01 21.18
CA VAL A 172 -8.63 -3.28 21.87
C VAL A 172 -7.78 -4.30 21.12
N CYS A 173 -6.65 -4.65 21.70
CA CYS A 173 -5.87 -5.80 21.19
C CYS A 173 -6.70 -7.07 21.42
N CYS A 174 -6.79 -7.93 20.41
CA CYS A 174 -7.08 -9.34 20.60
C CYS A 174 -5.88 -9.96 21.35
N SER A 175 -5.71 -9.55 22.63
CA SER A 175 -4.61 -10.03 23.50
C SER A 175 -4.71 -11.53 23.82
N ASP A 176 -5.76 -12.19 23.32
CA ASP A 176 -6.03 -13.60 23.55
C ASP A 176 -5.50 -14.54 22.44
N SER A 177 -4.66 -14.04 21.51
CA SER A 177 -3.97 -14.94 20.56
C SER A 177 -3.06 -15.95 21.28
N MET A 178 -2.56 -15.62 22.47
CA MET A 178 -1.89 -16.59 23.35
C MET A 178 -2.85 -17.63 23.95
N LEU A 179 -4.14 -17.32 24.09
CA LEU A 179 -5.16 -18.26 24.60
C LEU A 179 -5.64 -19.26 23.54
N ARG A 180 -5.38 -19.00 22.26
CA ARG A 180 -5.81 -19.91 21.16
C ARG A 180 -4.99 -21.19 21.06
N SER A 181 -3.71 -21.16 21.46
CA SER A 181 -2.90 -22.37 21.52
C SER A 181 -3.37 -23.39 22.57
N ALA A 182 -4.37 -23.01 23.38
CA ALA A 182 -4.95 -23.84 24.43
C ALA A 182 -6.33 -24.46 24.04
N LEU A 183 -6.90 -24.10 22.90
CA LEU A 183 -8.12 -24.72 22.39
C LEU A 183 -7.76 -25.94 21.55
N GLU A 184 -8.35 -27.09 21.86
CA GLU A 184 -8.05 -28.47 21.47
C GLU A 184 -8.16 -28.83 19.97
N ASP A 185 -8.21 -27.86 19.05
CA ASP A 185 -8.24 -28.15 17.62
C ASP A 185 -6.86 -27.95 16.98
N ASP A 186 -6.19 -29.04 16.59
CA ASP A 186 -4.93 -29.12 15.82
C ASP A 186 -5.01 -28.50 14.41
N ILE A 187 -5.94 -27.58 14.17
CA ILE A 187 -6.14 -26.95 12.86
C ILE A 187 -5.58 -25.52 12.88
N HIS A 188 -4.58 -25.29 12.06
CA HIS A 188 -3.97 -23.98 11.90
C HIS A 188 -4.68 -23.13 10.84
N HIS A 189 -4.81 -21.83 11.08
CA HIS A 189 -5.49 -20.89 10.20
C HIS A 189 -4.51 -19.95 9.50
N PHE A 190 -4.44 -20.04 8.19
CA PHE A 190 -3.82 -19.05 7.33
C PHE A 190 -4.84 -18.01 6.89
N LEU A 191 -4.41 -16.76 6.74
CA LEU A 191 -5.24 -15.70 6.19
C LEU A 191 -4.58 -15.08 4.96
N PHE A 192 -5.33 -15.00 3.87
CA PHE A 192 -5.04 -14.16 2.70
C PHE A 192 -6.12 -13.08 2.58
N LEU A 193 -5.72 -11.80 2.50
CA LEU A 193 -6.67 -10.71 2.40
C LEU A 193 -6.28 -9.74 1.27
N SER A 194 -6.98 -9.84 0.13
CA SER A 194 -6.87 -8.95 -1.03
C SER A 194 -8.00 -9.22 -2.01
N ASN A 195 -8.25 -8.29 -2.94
CA ASN A 195 -9.08 -8.60 -4.10
C ASN A 195 -8.50 -9.79 -4.87
N LEU A 196 -9.37 -10.59 -5.50
CA LEU A 196 -8.99 -11.79 -6.26
C LEU A 196 -8.30 -11.42 -7.59
N LEU A 197 -7.10 -10.83 -7.48
CA LEU A 197 -6.17 -10.58 -8.59
C LEU A 197 -5.10 -11.66 -8.60
N ILE A 198 -4.85 -12.30 -9.74
CA ILE A 198 -3.84 -13.36 -9.88
C ILE A 198 -2.47 -12.87 -9.40
N SER A 199 -2.13 -11.63 -9.74
CA SER A 199 -0.87 -11.00 -9.34
C SER A 199 -0.72 -10.73 -7.84
N LYS A 200 -1.79 -10.86 -7.04
CA LYS A 200 -1.69 -10.85 -5.57
C LYS A 200 -1.24 -12.20 -4.99
N GLY A 201 -1.00 -13.19 -5.85
CA GLY A 201 -0.37 -14.45 -5.48
C GLY A 201 -1.34 -15.56 -5.08
N ILE A 202 -2.63 -15.43 -5.43
CA ILE A 202 -3.67 -16.42 -5.06
C ILE A 202 -3.29 -17.82 -5.55
N VAL A 203 -2.94 -17.96 -6.84
CA VAL A 203 -2.58 -19.26 -7.42
C VAL A 203 -1.30 -19.81 -6.79
N VAL A 204 -0.29 -18.95 -6.55
CA VAL A 204 0.95 -19.34 -5.86
C VAL A 204 0.65 -19.85 -4.45
N LEU A 205 -0.26 -19.21 -3.73
CA LEU A 205 -0.70 -19.67 -2.40
C LEU A 205 -1.46 -21.00 -2.48
N LEU A 206 -2.39 -21.16 -3.41
CA LEU A 206 -3.12 -22.42 -3.60
C LEU A 206 -2.16 -23.59 -3.93
N ASP A 207 -1.14 -23.36 -4.77
CA ASP A 207 -0.11 -24.36 -5.07
C ASP A 207 0.73 -24.71 -3.82
N ALA A 208 1.07 -23.73 -2.98
CA ALA A 208 1.77 -23.97 -1.72
C ALA A 208 0.90 -24.75 -0.70
N LEU A 209 -0.40 -24.42 -0.62
CA LEU A 209 -1.36 -25.16 0.21
C LEU A 209 -1.51 -26.62 -0.26
N GLN A 210 -1.49 -26.86 -1.58
CA GLN A 210 -1.50 -28.24 -2.11
C GLN A 210 -0.27 -29.04 -1.62
N ILE A 211 0.91 -28.45 -1.64
CA ILE A 211 2.13 -29.11 -1.10
C ILE A 211 1.96 -29.47 0.38
N LEU A 212 1.41 -28.56 1.19
CA LEU A 212 1.18 -28.83 2.62
C LEU A 212 0.14 -29.95 2.82
N LYS A 213 -0.95 -29.94 2.04
CA LYS A 213 -1.96 -31.00 2.08
C LYS A 213 -1.35 -32.36 1.70
N ASP A 214 -0.56 -32.41 0.61
CA ASP A 214 0.05 -33.65 0.13
C ASP A 214 1.08 -34.24 1.12
N LYS A 215 1.64 -33.39 2.01
CA LYS A 215 2.43 -33.79 3.17
C LYS A 215 1.58 -34.22 4.38
N GLY A 216 0.26 -34.17 4.29
CA GLY A 216 -0.65 -34.60 5.35
C GLY A 216 -0.90 -33.58 6.46
N HIS A 217 -0.59 -32.28 6.23
CA HIS A 217 -0.82 -31.24 7.25
C HIS A 217 -2.29 -30.84 7.31
N ARG A 218 -2.76 -30.51 8.52
CA ARG A 218 -4.12 -30.02 8.79
C ARG A 218 -4.10 -28.49 8.93
N PHE A 219 -4.85 -27.81 8.08
CA PHE A 219 -4.98 -26.35 8.09
C PHE A 219 -6.26 -25.91 7.42
N VAL A 220 -6.63 -24.66 7.64
CA VAL A 220 -7.61 -23.90 6.84
C VAL A 220 -6.92 -22.62 6.36
N CYS A 221 -7.17 -22.21 5.13
CA CYS A 221 -6.74 -20.93 4.60
C CYS A 221 -7.97 -20.12 4.18
N ASP A 222 -8.18 -19.00 4.87
CA ASP A 222 -9.27 -18.08 4.60
C ASP A 222 -8.85 -17.05 3.55
N PHE A 223 -9.60 -16.98 2.45
CA PHE A 223 -9.42 -15.99 1.39
C PHE A 223 -10.50 -14.93 1.50
N VAL A 224 -10.10 -13.69 1.81
CA VAL A 224 -11.01 -12.56 2.03
C VAL A 224 -10.71 -11.46 1.03
N GLY A 225 -11.72 -11.00 0.28
CA GLY A 225 -11.54 -9.91 -0.67
C GLY A 225 -12.60 -9.87 -1.76
N GLY A 226 -12.52 -8.88 -2.63
CA GLY A 226 -13.48 -8.72 -3.71
C GLY A 226 -13.10 -9.50 -4.95
N GLU A 227 -14.10 -9.99 -5.66
CA GLU A 227 -13.95 -10.55 -7.00
C GLU A 227 -13.43 -9.52 -8.01
N THR A 228 -12.76 -10.01 -9.03
CA THR A 228 -12.26 -9.22 -10.15
C THR A 228 -12.62 -9.89 -11.49
N VAL A 229 -12.29 -9.21 -12.59
CA VAL A 229 -12.44 -9.80 -13.93
C VAL A 229 -11.43 -10.93 -14.19
N GLU A 230 -10.36 -11.03 -13.38
CA GLU A 230 -9.34 -12.08 -13.47
C GLU A 230 -9.77 -13.36 -12.72
N MET A 231 -10.53 -13.19 -11.63
CA MET A 231 -10.99 -14.30 -10.79
C MET A 231 -12.26 -13.90 -10.02
N ASP A 232 -13.33 -14.63 -10.23
CA ASP A 232 -14.55 -14.60 -9.45
C ASP A 232 -14.65 -15.82 -8.51
N ALA A 233 -15.74 -15.93 -7.76
CA ALA A 233 -15.94 -17.01 -6.80
C ALA A 233 -15.99 -18.40 -7.47
N HIS A 234 -16.55 -18.49 -8.70
CA HIS A 234 -16.64 -19.74 -9.43
C HIS A 234 -15.26 -20.20 -9.91
N MET A 235 -14.50 -19.31 -10.53
CA MET A 235 -13.12 -19.58 -10.97
C MET A 235 -12.21 -19.94 -9.79
N PHE A 236 -12.38 -19.27 -8.62
CA PHE A 236 -11.64 -19.62 -7.41
C PHE A 236 -11.98 -21.05 -6.96
N ALA A 237 -13.28 -21.42 -6.91
CA ALA A 237 -13.71 -22.77 -6.54
C ALA A 237 -13.16 -23.84 -7.49
N GLU A 238 -13.07 -23.56 -8.79
CA GLU A 238 -12.43 -24.46 -9.76
C GLU A 238 -10.94 -24.64 -9.47
N GLU A 239 -10.21 -23.56 -9.14
CA GLU A 239 -8.78 -23.64 -8.77
C GLU A 239 -8.55 -24.43 -7.48
N VAL A 240 -9.47 -24.31 -6.50
CA VAL A 240 -9.47 -25.09 -5.25
C VAL A 240 -9.71 -26.57 -5.57
N ALA A 241 -10.74 -26.90 -6.36
CA ALA A 241 -11.09 -28.28 -6.72
C ALA A 241 -9.97 -28.98 -7.53
N LYS A 242 -9.33 -28.27 -8.47
CA LYS A 242 -8.18 -28.81 -9.24
C LYS A 242 -7.03 -29.31 -8.35
N ARG A 243 -6.90 -28.76 -7.14
CA ARG A 243 -5.85 -29.09 -6.16
C ARG A 243 -6.36 -29.99 -5.02
N GLY A 244 -7.65 -30.32 -5.01
CA GLY A 244 -8.31 -31.08 -3.96
C GLY A 244 -8.22 -30.37 -2.60
N LEU A 245 -8.41 -29.05 -2.58
CA LEU A 245 -8.33 -28.18 -1.39
C LEU A 245 -9.73 -27.82 -0.85
N GLU A 246 -10.78 -28.54 -1.26
CA GLU A 246 -12.15 -28.31 -0.78
C GLU A 246 -12.21 -28.41 0.74
N GLY A 247 -12.80 -27.43 1.37
CA GLY A 247 -12.86 -27.30 2.84
C GLY A 247 -11.57 -26.84 3.51
N MET A 248 -10.43 -26.81 2.80
CA MET A 248 -9.15 -26.31 3.30
C MET A 248 -8.83 -24.89 2.82
N ALA A 249 -9.26 -24.51 1.62
CA ALA A 249 -9.16 -23.15 1.10
C ALA A 249 -10.57 -22.58 0.93
N VAL A 250 -10.92 -21.57 1.71
CA VAL A 250 -12.30 -21.06 1.83
C VAL A 250 -12.36 -19.60 1.43
N TYR A 251 -13.20 -19.28 0.43
CA TYR A 251 -13.45 -17.91 0.00
C TYR A 251 -14.66 -17.31 0.71
N HIS A 252 -14.47 -16.15 1.32
CA HIS A 252 -15.49 -15.47 2.15
C HIS A 252 -16.06 -14.20 1.51
N GLY A 253 -15.63 -13.86 0.29
CA GLY A 253 -16.05 -12.60 -0.32
C GLY A 253 -15.42 -11.38 0.37
N ARG A 254 -15.94 -10.20 0.04
CA ARG A 254 -15.45 -8.93 0.57
C ARG A 254 -15.98 -8.69 1.98
N LYS A 255 -15.10 -8.35 2.91
CA LYS A 255 -15.41 -8.01 4.31
C LYS A 255 -14.86 -6.63 4.69
N TYR A 256 -15.53 -5.96 5.63
CA TYR A 256 -15.17 -4.65 6.14
C TYR A 256 -15.38 -4.57 7.66
N GLY A 257 -14.71 -3.60 8.32
CA GLY A 257 -14.89 -3.34 9.75
C GLY A 257 -14.71 -4.60 10.59
N LYS A 258 -15.61 -4.82 11.56
CA LYS A 258 -15.54 -5.94 12.51
C LYS A 258 -15.52 -7.33 11.85
N ASP A 259 -16.22 -7.51 10.72
CA ASP A 259 -16.22 -8.79 10.00
C ASP A 259 -14.83 -9.08 9.41
N LYS A 260 -14.10 -8.07 8.95
CA LYS A 260 -12.72 -8.21 8.49
C LYS A 260 -11.77 -8.46 9.67
N GLU A 261 -11.92 -7.72 10.76
CA GLU A 261 -11.14 -7.89 11.99
C GLU A 261 -11.24 -9.30 12.55
N ALA A 262 -12.43 -9.93 12.49
CA ALA A 262 -12.61 -11.29 12.96
C ALA A 262 -11.69 -12.30 12.26
N PHE A 263 -11.38 -12.13 10.97
CA PHE A 263 -10.44 -12.99 10.25
C PHE A 263 -8.99 -12.79 10.72
N PHE A 264 -8.56 -11.56 10.95
CA PHE A 264 -7.24 -11.32 11.55
C PHE A 264 -7.16 -11.92 12.94
N CYS A 265 -8.24 -11.78 13.70
CA CYS A 265 -8.34 -12.38 15.01
C CYS A 265 -8.37 -13.91 15.00
N SER A 266 -8.86 -14.61 14.00
CA SER A 266 -8.89 -16.07 13.90
C SER A 266 -7.66 -16.68 13.24
N ALA A 267 -6.82 -15.92 12.58
CA ALA A 267 -5.66 -16.40 11.88
C ALA A 267 -4.44 -16.64 12.79
N ASP A 268 -3.59 -17.59 12.42
CA ASP A 268 -2.28 -17.85 13.03
C ASP A 268 -1.14 -17.21 12.23
N VAL A 269 -1.29 -17.14 10.90
CA VAL A 269 -0.27 -16.63 9.99
C VAL A 269 -0.95 -15.86 8.86
N PHE A 270 -0.45 -14.68 8.55
CA PHE A 270 -0.88 -13.91 7.39
C PHE A 270 0.03 -14.19 6.19
N VAL A 271 -0.57 -14.59 5.05
CA VAL A 271 0.18 -14.97 3.84
C VAL A 271 -0.23 -14.12 2.66
N PHE A 272 0.72 -13.34 2.12
CA PHE A 272 0.46 -12.40 1.03
C PHE A 272 1.58 -12.47 -0.02
N PRO A 273 1.62 -13.53 -0.87
CA PRO A 273 2.73 -13.78 -1.80
C PRO A 273 2.60 -12.98 -3.09
N THR A 274 2.36 -11.67 -2.96
CA THR A 274 2.10 -10.76 -4.06
C THR A 274 3.31 -10.60 -4.99
N PHE A 275 3.05 -10.54 -6.29
CA PHE A 275 3.98 -10.10 -7.34
C PHE A 275 3.36 -8.97 -8.18
N TYR A 276 2.36 -8.29 -7.63
CA TYR A 276 1.69 -7.19 -8.28
C TYR A 276 2.66 -6.04 -8.52
N HIS A 277 2.98 -5.79 -9.78
CA HIS A 277 4.04 -4.86 -10.20
C HIS A 277 3.88 -3.41 -9.71
N ASN A 278 2.66 -2.99 -9.36
CA ASN A 278 2.39 -1.68 -8.77
C ASN A 278 2.33 -1.70 -7.23
N GLU A 279 2.62 -2.85 -6.59
CA GLU A 279 2.66 -2.93 -5.14
C GLU A 279 3.73 -1.99 -4.59
N CYS A 280 3.32 -1.14 -3.67
CA CYS A 280 4.22 -0.14 -3.10
C CYS A 280 4.41 -0.37 -1.61
N PHE A 281 3.33 -0.34 -0.85
CA PHE A 281 3.37 -0.49 0.61
C PHE A 281 1.99 -0.99 1.10
N PRO A 282 1.75 -2.30 1.08
CA PRO A 282 0.42 -2.86 1.33
C PRO A 282 -0.02 -2.67 2.78
N LEU A 283 -1.12 -1.93 3.00
CA LEU A 283 -1.67 -1.65 4.33
C LEU A 283 -2.13 -2.91 5.06
N VAL A 284 -2.53 -3.94 4.32
CA VAL A 284 -2.96 -5.22 4.88
C VAL A 284 -1.87 -5.95 5.67
N LEU A 285 -0.58 -5.73 5.33
CA LEU A 285 0.54 -6.22 6.15
C LEU A 285 0.63 -5.47 7.48
N LEU A 286 0.34 -4.17 7.50
CA LEU A 286 0.30 -3.40 8.73
C LEU A 286 -0.86 -3.85 9.63
N GLU A 287 -2.01 -4.14 9.01
CA GLU A 287 -3.18 -4.69 9.72
C GLU A 287 -2.87 -6.06 10.34
N ALA A 288 -2.17 -6.93 9.61
CA ALA A 288 -1.74 -8.23 10.12
C ALA A 288 -0.74 -8.09 11.30
N MET A 289 0.25 -7.21 11.16
CA MET A 289 1.22 -6.92 12.23
C MET A 289 0.54 -6.30 13.45
N GLU A 290 -0.45 -5.45 13.26
CA GLU A 290 -1.28 -4.89 14.34
C GLU A 290 -1.98 -5.97 15.16
N HIS A 291 -2.42 -7.05 14.52
CA HIS A 291 -3.03 -8.20 15.18
C HIS A 291 -2.01 -9.22 15.71
N GLY A 292 -0.71 -8.91 15.63
CA GLY A 292 0.35 -9.80 16.10
C GLY A 292 0.51 -11.07 15.25
N LEU A 293 0.16 -11.01 13.96
CA LEU A 293 0.35 -12.13 13.04
C LEU A 293 1.74 -12.07 12.40
N PRO A 294 2.50 -13.17 12.42
CA PRO A 294 3.67 -13.28 11.56
C PRO A 294 3.22 -13.25 10.10
N CYS A 295 3.97 -12.51 9.27
CA CYS A 295 3.63 -12.29 7.88
C CYS A 295 4.56 -13.06 6.95
N ILE A 296 4.03 -13.80 5.97
CA ILE A 296 4.82 -14.36 4.87
C ILE A 296 4.46 -13.57 3.60
N SER A 297 5.44 -12.94 2.98
CA SER A 297 5.24 -12.19 1.74
C SER A 297 6.47 -12.26 0.83
N THR A 298 6.49 -11.41 -0.20
CA THR A 298 7.60 -11.39 -1.17
C THR A 298 8.45 -10.12 -1.04
N THR A 299 9.51 -10.04 -1.81
CA THR A 299 10.36 -8.85 -1.91
C THR A 299 9.79 -7.79 -2.88
N GLU A 300 8.46 -7.79 -3.13
CA GLU A 300 7.83 -6.82 -4.03
C GLU A 300 7.73 -5.44 -3.39
N GLY A 301 8.09 -4.41 -4.14
CA GLY A 301 7.93 -3.00 -3.74
C GLY A 301 8.61 -2.64 -2.44
N GLY A 302 7.85 -2.03 -1.52
CA GLY A 302 8.32 -1.63 -0.19
C GLY A 302 8.12 -2.68 0.90
N ILE A 303 7.67 -3.90 0.56
CA ILE A 303 7.43 -4.98 1.53
C ILE A 303 8.65 -5.29 2.39
N PRO A 304 9.91 -5.30 1.86
CA PRO A 304 11.10 -5.49 2.70
C PRO A 304 11.32 -4.39 3.75
N GLY A 305 10.67 -3.23 3.62
CA GLY A 305 10.63 -2.20 4.67
C GLY A 305 9.59 -2.48 5.76
N ILE A 306 8.59 -3.33 5.47
CA ILE A 306 7.54 -3.72 6.42
C ILE A 306 7.99 -4.95 7.20
N ILE A 307 8.32 -6.04 6.49
CA ILE A 307 8.70 -7.34 7.08
C ILE A 307 10.22 -7.39 7.24
N GLU A 308 10.67 -7.66 8.45
CA GLU A 308 12.05 -8.03 8.76
C GLU A 308 12.18 -9.56 8.67
N ASP A 309 12.87 -10.03 7.62
CA ASP A 309 12.98 -11.46 7.32
C ASP A 309 13.60 -12.26 8.50
N GLY A 310 12.91 -13.31 8.91
CA GLY A 310 13.29 -14.13 10.07
C GLY A 310 12.99 -13.49 11.44
N GLN A 311 12.48 -12.25 11.50
CA GLN A 311 12.19 -11.54 12.75
C GLN A 311 10.70 -11.28 12.97
N THR A 312 10.03 -10.68 11.98
CA THR A 312 8.60 -10.35 12.04
C THR A 312 7.77 -11.20 11.08
N GLY A 313 8.42 -12.11 10.38
CA GLY A 313 7.85 -12.97 9.36
C GLY A 313 8.91 -13.42 8.37
N TYR A 314 8.49 -13.84 7.17
CA TYR A 314 9.39 -14.30 6.13
C TYR A 314 9.18 -13.58 4.79
N LEU A 315 10.28 -13.36 4.07
CA LEU A 315 10.30 -12.90 2.69
C LEU A 315 10.71 -14.06 1.77
N VAL A 316 9.86 -14.38 0.80
CA VAL A 316 10.13 -15.43 -0.19
C VAL A 316 10.29 -14.81 -1.60
N PRO A 317 11.01 -15.49 -2.52
CA PRO A 317 11.06 -15.06 -3.91
C PRO A 317 9.65 -15.07 -4.54
N LYS A 318 9.40 -14.13 -5.46
CA LYS A 318 8.14 -14.10 -6.21
C LYS A 318 8.00 -15.40 -7.03
N HIS A 319 6.78 -15.93 -7.09
CA HIS A 319 6.43 -17.16 -7.80
C HIS A 319 7.10 -18.45 -7.27
N ASP A 320 7.83 -18.39 -6.16
CA ASP A 320 8.46 -19.55 -5.57
C ASP A 320 7.50 -20.25 -4.61
N VAL A 321 6.75 -21.19 -5.17
CA VAL A 321 5.75 -22.01 -4.47
C VAL A 321 6.40 -22.85 -3.38
N GLN A 322 7.58 -23.42 -3.68
CA GLN A 322 8.29 -24.30 -2.76
C GLN A 322 8.80 -23.53 -1.53
N ALA A 323 9.47 -22.39 -1.74
CA ALA A 323 9.92 -21.55 -0.65
C ALA A 323 8.74 -21.02 0.20
N LEU A 324 7.59 -20.70 -0.43
CA LEU A 324 6.39 -20.30 0.29
C LEU A 324 5.88 -21.44 1.18
N ALA A 325 5.70 -22.64 0.64
CA ALA A 325 5.25 -23.82 1.37
C ALA A 325 6.18 -24.18 2.54
N GLU A 326 7.50 -24.09 2.35
CA GLU A 326 8.49 -24.33 3.41
C GLU A 326 8.35 -23.34 4.57
N LYS A 327 8.19 -22.03 4.28
CA LYS A 327 8.01 -21.03 5.34
C LYS A 327 6.66 -21.17 6.04
N MET A 328 5.60 -21.49 5.31
CA MET A 328 4.30 -21.83 5.90
C MET A 328 4.43 -23.06 6.81
N GLN A 329 5.11 -24.12 6.38
CA GLN A 329 5.31 -25.33 7.15
C GLN A 329 6.09 -25.06 8.46
N ILE A 330 7.14 -24.24 8.43
CA ILE A 330 7.90 -23.85 9.63
C ILE A 330 6.96 -23.22 10.66
N LEU A 331 6.12 -22.26 10.24
CA LEU A 331 5.20 -21.58 11.14
C LEU A 331 4.01 -22.44 11.59
N LEU A 332 3.69 -23.54 10.89
CA LEU A 332 2.72 -24.53 11.37
C LEU A 332 3.25 -25.27 12.61
N PHE A 333 4.51 -25.70 12.59
CA PHE A 333 5.05 -26.57 13.63
C PHE A 333 5.69 -25.82 14.81
N ASP A 334 6.23 -24.65 14.59
CA ASP A 334 6.94 -23.89 15.61
C ASP A 334 6.05 -22.78 16.18
N THR A 335 5.26 -23.14 17.19
CA THR A 335 4.35 -22.20 17.86
C THR A 335 5.11 -21.08 18.56
N ASP A 336 6.25 -21.37 19.20
CA ASP A 336 7.06 -20.36 19.89
C ASP A 336 7.63 -19.36 18.90
N LEU A 337 8.14 -19.82 17.77
CA LEU A 337 8.63 -18.95 16.69
C LEU A 337 7.50 -18.10 16.12
N ARG A 338 6.33 -18.71 15.88
CA ARG A 338 5.14 -18.01 15.37
C ARG A 338 4.70 -16.89 16.32
N CYS A 339 4.59 -17.18 17.62
CA CYS A 339 4.26 -16.21 18.64
C CYS A 339 5.30 -15.09 18.75
N ASN A 340 6.58 -15.44 18.75
CA ASN A 340 7.66 -14.46 18.82
C ASN A 340 7.71 -13.54 17.60
N MET A 341 7.55 -14.08 16.39
CA MET A 341 7.48 -13.28 15.15
C MET A 341 6.27 -12.36 15.15
N GLY A 342 5.11 -12.85 15.58
CA GLY A 342 3.91 -12.05 15.69
C GLY A 342 4.07 -10.88 16.67
N LYS A 343 4.65 -11.13 17.85
CA LYS A 343 4.98 -10.11 18.85
C LYS A 343 5.95 -9.07 18.28
N ASN A 344 7.04 -9.51 17.67
CA ASN A 344 8.02 -8.61 17.05
C ASN A 344 7.36 -7.74 15.93
N GLY A 345 6.45 -8.35 15.16
CA GLY A 345 5.64 -7.64 14.18
C GLY A 345 4.79 -6.55 14.80
N ARG A 346 4.07 -6.87 15.89
CA ARG A 346 3.27 -5.91 16.66
C ARG A 346 4.12 -4.79 17.23
N ASP A 347 5.25 -5.10 17.84
CA ASP A 347 6.17 -4.11 18.41
C ASP A 347 6.70 -3.16 17.32
N LYS A 348 7.02 -3.68 16.13
CA LYS A 348 7.42 -2.85 14.97
C LYS A 348 6.27 -1.98 14.49
N PHE A 349 5.06 -2.51 14.38
CA PHE A 349 3.87 -1.73 14.02
C PHE A 349 3.67 -0.54 14.95
N GLU A 350 3.72 -0.74 16.27
CA GLU A 350 3.55 0.32 17.26
C GLU A 350 4.65 1.38 17.21
N ARG A 351 5.87 0.95 16.91
CA ARG A 351 7.01 1.85 16.78
C ARG A 351 7.00 2.68 15.50
N GLU A 352 6.50 2.11 14.37
CA GLU A 352 6.74 2.68 13.05
C GLU A 352 5.48 2.97 12.23
N PHE A 353 4.39 2.20 12.40
CA PHE A 353 3.30 2.15 11.42
C PHE A 353 1.93 2.54 11.96
N THR A 354 1.84 3.08 13.18
CA THR A 354 0.60 3.68 13.66
C THR A 354 0.32 4.99 12.91
N LEU A 355 -0.96 5.36 12.83
CA LEU A 355 -1.38 6.62 12.20
C LEU A 355 -0.66 7.83 12.83
N ASP A 356 -0.56 7.88 14.17
CA ASP A 356 0.16 8.94 14.90
C ASP A 356 1.63 9.04 14.46
N ARG A 357 2.32 7.90 14.26
CA ARG A 357 3.71 7.88 13.77
C ARG A 357 3.83 8.40 12.34
N PHE A 358 2.90 8.01 11.48
CA PHE A 358 2.81 8.50 10.11
C PHE A 358 2.59 10.01 10.08
N GLU A 359 1.59 10.53 10.80
CA GLU A 359 1.27 11.95 10.84
C GLU A 359 2.43 12.81 11.35
N LYS A 360 3.10 12.40 12.43
CA LYS A 360 4.28 13.08 12.96
C LYS A 360 5.44 13.10 11.97
N ARG A 361 5.70 11.97 11.30
CA ARG A 361 6.75 11.86 10.28
C ARG A 361 6.44 12.75 9.08
N MET A 362 5.20 12.72 8.59
CA MET A 362 4.75 13.56 7.49
C MET A 362 4.85 15.04 7.85
N CYS A 363 4.41 15.43 9.04
CA CYS A 363 4.50 16.80 9.52
C CYS A 363 5.96 17.28 9.52
N GLY A 364 6.89 16.51 10.09
CA GLY A 364 8.32 16.87 10.09
C GLY A 364 8.93 17.01 8.70
N ILE A 365 8.56 16.13 7.75
CA ILE A 365 8.98 16.24 6.35
C ILE A 365 8.44 17.53 5.71
N LEU A 366 7.17 17.84 5.92
CA LEU A 366 6.56 19.05 5.37
C LEU A 366 7.19 20.32 5.96
N GLU A 367 7.50 20.32 7.26
CA GLU A 367 8.23 21.42 7.92
C GLU A 367 9.62 21.62 7.33
N GLU A 368 10.39 20.55 7.14
CA GLU A 368 11.73 20.61 6.52
C GLU A 368 11.63 21.18 5.09
N LEU A 369 10.66 20.69 4.29
CA LEU A 369 10.44 21.15 2.94
C LEU A 369 10.06 22.63 2.87
N VAL A 370 9.23 23.12 3.78
CA VAL A 370 8.85 24.52 3.84
C VAL A 370 10.03 25.39 4.34
N ASN A 371 10.77 24.96 5.37
CA ASN A 371 11.87 25.71 5.94
C ASN A 371 13.08 25.85 4.99
N SER A 372 13.37 24.80 4.19
CA SER A 372 14.38 24.90 3.13
C SER A 372 14.07 26.01 2.10
N LEU A 373 12.80 26.43 2.01
CA LEU A 373 12.34 27.51 1.15
C LEU A 373 12.72 28.91 1.66
N SER A 374 12.90 29.04 2.97
CA SER A 374 13.23 30.33 3.61
C SER A 374 14.71 30.69 3.48
N GLN A 375 15.56 29.68 3.20
CA GLN A 375 17.01 29.87 3.04
C GLN A 375 17.44 30.20 1.59
N ASP A 376 16.58 29.90 0.61
CA ASP A 376 16.82 30.16 -0.81
C ASP A 376 16.22 31.51 -1.30
N ARG A 377 15.60 32.30 -0.43
CA ARG A 377 15.09 33.66 -0.66
C ARG A 377 16.04 34.69 -0.07
#